data_1ebc5303ad30d2b72c3223aee7b13496
#
_entry.id   1ebc5303ad30d2b72c3223aee7b13496
#
_cell.length_a   1.000
_cell.length_b   1.000
_cell.length_c   1.000
_cell.angle_alpha   90.00
_cell.angle_beta   90.00
_cell.angle_gamma   90.00
#
_symmetry.space_group_name_H-M   'P 1'
#
loop_
_entity.id
_entity.type
_entity.pdbx_description
1 polymer ?
#
loop_
_entity_poly.entity_id
_entity_poly.type
_entity_poly.pdbx_seq_one_letter_code
_entity_poly.pdbx_strand_id
1 'polypeptide(L)'
;MLFRSHRVLLVSTDPASNVGQVFGQPIGNTITPLASVAGLDALEIDPEQAAEEYRERIIGPVRGLLPEKEIASITEQLSGSCTTEIASFNEFTGLLADPSLIAGYDHVIFDTAPTGHTIRLLKLPGDWSGFLDAGKGDASCLGPLSGLAKQRAVYAGAVAALADPTVTSLVLVARAQASSLAEIARTADELTDTGIRPSNVVINGVMPRTAGAVDDLAQAIRDRESAAIAGMPVSLADVPRDLIDLKPENMVGLAALRSLFDSASAVTEDTSTPTHEDMAPSLDALIDELAADGHGLIMCMGKGGVGKTTIAAAIAIRLAQKGHEVHLTTTDPAGHLADAVGGEVAMPSLTVSRIDPQQAVQEYRDHVMNTKGKNLDDAGRAVLAEDLMSPCTEEVAVFRQFSHLVNEARRRFVVMDTAPTGHTLLLMDAAGSYHREIARNMPSGTAYATPMMRLQDPDYTKILLVTLPETTPVLEASGLEDDLKRAGIEPWAWVVNQSLEAASTTSPLLRHRASQERGPVDAVRSRAHRLAIVPLLEQEPIGPERLALLAQQSPAEGRLVAVAGSV
;
A
#
# COMPACT_ATOMS: atom_id res chain seq x y z
N MET A 1 -13.91 4.79 25.61
CA MET A 1 -15.09 4.68 26.51
C MET A 1 -16.06 3.55 26.12
N LEU A 2 -16.10 3.11 24.87
CA LEU A 2 -16.98 2.03 24.42
C LEU A 2 -16.77 0.69 25.14
N PHE A 3 -15.55 0.37 25.55
CA PHE A 3 -15.20 -0.95 26.11
C PHE A 3 -15.63 -1.22 27.57
N ARG A 4 -16.21 -0.26 28.28
CA ARG A 4 -16.58 -0.50 29.70
C ARG A 4 -17.90 -1.26 29.91
N SER A 5 -18.72 -1.38 28.88
CA SER A 5 -20.02 -2.08 28.92
C SER A 5 -20.40 -2.75 27.60
N HIS A 6 -19.57 -2.71 26.57
CA HIS A 6 -19.84 -3.28 25.25
C HIS A 6 -18.82 -4.36 24.91
N ARG A 7 -19.27 -5.36 24.17
CA ARG A 7 -18.41 -6.35 23.52
C ARG A 7 -18.09 -5.86 22.12
N VAL A 8 -16.81 -5.78 21.80
CA VAL A 8 -16.33 -5.26 20.51
C VAL A 8 -15.44 -6.30 19.84
N LEU A 9 -15.65 -6.52 18.54
CA LEU A 9 -14.76 -7.27 17.68
C LEU A 9 -13.99 -6.31 16.78
N LEU A 10 -12.67 -6.36 16.83
CA LEU A 10 -11.78 -5.65 15.91
C LEU A 10 -11.31 -6.64 14.84
N VAL A 11 -11.59 -6.35 13.58
CA VAL A 11 -11.22 -7.18 12.43
C VAL A 11 -10.26 -6.37 11.55
N SER A 12 -9.05 -6.85 11.35
CA SER A 12 -8.17 -6.28 10.33
C SER A 12 -8.29 -7.05 9.02
N THR A 13 -8.49 -6.32 7.94
CA THR A 13 -8.49 -6.83 6.56
C THR A 13 -7.26 -6.39 5.78
N ASP A 14 -6.31 -5.71 6.45
CA ASP A 14 -5.03 -5.33 5.86
C ASP A 14 -4.11 -6.56 5.85
N PRO A 15 -3.63 -7.01 4.67
CA PRO A 15 -2.69 -8.13 4.60
C PRO A 15 -1.36 -7.84 5.31
N ALA A 16 -1.03 -6.57 5.56
CA ALA A 16 0.11 -6.13 6.36
C ALA A 16 -0.35 -5.65 7.76
N SER A 17 -1.31 -6.35 8.37
CA SER A 17 -1.87 -5.99 9.67
C SER A 17 -0.80 -5.94 10.77
N ASN A 18 -0.99 -5.00 11.69
CA ASN A 18 -0.13 -4.83 12.86
C ASN A 18 -0.92 -4.76 14.19
N VAL A 19 -2.17 -5.18 14.17
CA VAL A 19 -3.05 -5.16 15.35
C VAL A 19 -2.42 -5.97 16.48
N GLY A 20 -1.88 -7.16 16.19
CA GLY A 20 -1.16 -7.99 17.15
C GLY A 20 0.04 -7.26 17.77
N GLN A 21 0.80 -6.48 17.00
CA GLN A 21 1.92 -5.69 17.49
C GLN A 21 1.46 -4.52 18.38
N VAL A 22 0.39 -3.84 17.99
CA VAL A 22 -0.19 -2.73 18.76
C VAL A 22 -0.65 -3.18 20.14
N PHE A 23 -1.21 -4.39 20.25
CA PHE A 23 -1.67 -4.95 21.54
C PHE A 23 -0.64 -5.82 22.26
N GLY A 24 0.52 -6.11 21.61
CA GLY A 24 1.56 -6.97 22.18
C GLY A 24 1.13 -8.43 22.35
N GLN A 25 0.19 -8.91 21.53
CA GLN A 25 -0.37 -10.26 21.57
C GLN A 25 -0.51 -10.79 20.15
N PRO A 26 -0.07 -12.03 19.85
CA PRO A 26 -0.31 -12.64 18.55
C PRO A 26 -1.80 -12.76 18.26
N ILE A 27 -2.20 -12.30 17.09
CA ILE A 27 -3.55 -12.40 16.55
C ILE A 27 -3.42 -13.05 15.17
N GLY A 28 -4.37 -13.90 14.83
CA GLY A 28 -4.41 -14.58 13.54
C GLY A 28 -5.84 -14.70 13.01
N ASN A 29 -6.06 -15.65 12.10
CA ASN A 29 -7.33 -15.86 11.39
C ASN A 29 -8.45 -16.48 12.28
N THR A 30 -8.33 -16.37 13.60
CA THR A 30 -9.35 -16.80 14.54
C THR A 30 -9.64 -15.71 15.56
N ILE A 31 -10.92 -15.55 15.92
CA ILE A 31 -11.31 -14.56 16.92
C ILE A 31 -10.59 -14.86 18.25
N THR A 32 -9.74 -13.93 18.65
CA THR A 32 -8.84 -14.05 19.80
C THR A 32 -9.17 -12.98 20.85
N PRO A 33 -9.53 -13.34 22.09
CA PRO A 33 -9.74 -12.39 23.16
C PRO A 33 -8.44 -11.64 23.49
N LEU A 34 -8.51 -10.31 23.59
CA LEU A 34 -7.38 -9.50 24.03
C LEU A 34 -7.30 -9.49 25.56
N ALA A 35 -6.35 -10.25 26.12
CA ALA A 35 -6.20 -10.42 27.56
C ALA A 35 -6.07 -9.09 28.33
N SER A 36 -5.55 -8.06 27.67
CA SER A 36 -5.27 -6.74 28.24
C SER A 36 -6.46 -5.76 28.21
N VAL A 37 -7.57 -6.12 27.46
CA VAL A 37 -8.77 -5.26 27.32
C VAL A 37 -10.03 -6.11 27.42
N ALA A 38 -10.66 -6.08 28.58
CA ALA A 38 -11.91 -6.85 28.78
C ALA A 38 -13.00 -6.39 27.80
N GLY A 39 -13.63 -7.35 27.12
CA GLY A 39 -14.70 -7.10 26.15
C GLY A 39 -14.23 -6.75 24.74
N LEU A 40 -12.92 -6.80 24.47
CA LEU A 40 -12.36 -6.64 23.13
C LEU A 40 -11.77 -7.97 22.65
N ASP A 41 -12.29 -8.45 21.54
CA ASP A 41 -11.75 -9.57 20.78
C ASP A 41 -11.19 -9.05 19.46
N ALA A 42 -10.18 -9.71 18.90
CA ALA A 42 -9.56 -9.30 17.64
C ALA A 42 -9.38 -10.49 16.68
N LEU A 43 -9.35 -10.16 15.38
CA LEU A 43 -9.15 -11.08 14.26
C LEU A 43 -8.31 -10.37 13.20
N GLU A 44 -7.28 -11.01 12.71
CA GLU A 44 -6.53 -10.58 11.51
C GLU A 44 -6.80 -11.59 10.39
N ILE A 45 -7.41 -11.13 9.29
CA ILE A 45 -7.66 -11.98 8.12
C ILE A 45 -6.33 -12.18 7.39
N ASP A 46 -5.82 -13.42 7.47
CA ASP A 46 -4.62 -13.84 6.73
C ASP A 46 -5.04 -14.29 5.33
N PRO A 47 -4.63 -13.57 4.26
CA PRO A 47 -5.03 -13.89 2.90
C PRO A 47 -4.53 -15.27 2.42
N GLU A 48 -3.33 -15.69 2.85
CA GLU A 48 -2.76 -16.98 2.44
C GLU A 48 -3.50 -18.13 3.12
N GLN A 49 -3.75 -18.00 4.42
CA GLN A 49 -4.53 -18.99 5.16
C GLN A 49 -5.97 -19.06 4.64
N ALA A 50 -6.62 -17.93 4.39
CA ALA A 50 -7.95 -17.88 3.80
C ALA A 50 -8.00 -18.58 2.44
N ALA A 51 -6.98 -18.36 1.59
CA ALA A 51 -6.85 -19.03 0.30
C ALA A 51 -6.67 -20.55 0.42
N GLU A 52 -5.86 -21.01 1.40
CA GLU A 52 -5.68 -22.44 1.65
C GLU A 52 -6.99 -23.09 2.12
N GLU A 53 -7.69 -22.49 3.06
CA GLU A 53 -8.98 -22.96 3.54
C GLU A 53 -10.05 -22.96 2.43
N TYR A 54 -10.03 -21.94 1.56
CA TYR A 54 -10.88 -21.87 0.38
C TYR A 54 -10.59 -23.01 -0.60
N ARG A 55 -9.31 -23.26 -0.92
CA ARG A 55 -8.88 -24.39 -1.76
C ARG A 55 -9.32 -25.74 -1.19
N GLU A 56 -9.10 -25.96 0.10
CA GLU A 56 -9.47 -27.22 0.76
C GLU A 56 -11.00 -27.40 0.79
N ARG A 57 -11.76 -26.34 0.92
CA ARG A 57 -13.25 -26.37 0.86
C ARG A 57 -13.75 -26.82 -0.51
N ILE A 58 -13.05 -26.47 -1.59
CA ILE A 58 -13.40 -26.86 -2.96
C ILE A 58 -12.86 -28.26 -3.28
N ILE A 59 -11.61 -28.54 -2.97
CA ILE A 59 -10.90 -29.77 -3.35
C ILE A 59 -11.23 -30.92 -2.41
N GLY A 60 -11.40 -30.65 -1.11
CA GLY A 60 -11.66 -31.69 -0.09
C GLY A 60 -12.79 -32.66 -0.46
N PRO A 61 -13.98 -32.16 -0.85
CA PRO A 61 -15.13 -33.04 -1.22
C PRO A 61 -14.89 -33.91 -2.45
N VAL A 62 -13.99 -33.51 -3.35
CA VAL A 62 -13.68 -34.24 -4.60
C VAL A 62 -12.40 -35.07 -4.50
N ARG A 63 -11.65 -34.92 -3.43
CA ARG A 63 -10.44 -35.71 -3.17
C ARG A 63 -10.80 -37.20 -3.03
N GLY A 64 -10.22 -38.04 -3.85
CA GLY A 64 -10.54 -39.46 -3.96
C GLY A 64 -11.72 -39.81 -4.89
N LEU A 65 -12.44 -38.82 -5.40
CA LEU A 65 -13.47 -39.02 -6.44
C LEU A 65 -12.93 -38.73 -7.85
N LEU A 66 -11.98 -37.79 -7.95
CA LEU A 66 -11.32 -37.40 -9.21
C LEU A 66 -9.89 -37.98 -9.27
N PRO A 67 -9.36 -38.22 -10.49
CA PRO A 67 -7.97 -38.59 -10.69
C PRO A 67 -7.01 -37.51 -10.15
N GLU A 68 -5.85 -37.90 -9.61
CA GLU A 68 -4.85 -36.98 -9.06
C GLU A 68 -4.42 -35.88 -10.04
N LYS A 69 -4.38 -36.18 -11.35
CA LYS A 69 -4.04 -35.22 -12.38
C LYS A 69 -5.11 -34.10 -12.51
N GLU A 70 -6.38 -34.45 -12.34
CA GLU A 70 -7.47 -33.46 -12.37
C GLU A 70 -7.46 -32.62 -11.10
N ILE A 71 -7.22 -33.22 -9.92
CA ILE A 71 -7.05 -32.52 -8.65
C ILE A 71 -5.87 -31.55 -8.75
N ALA A 72 -4.74 -31.96 -9.30
CA ALA A 72 -3.57 -31.09 -9.48
C ALA A 72 -3.90 -29.91 -10.43
N SER A 73 -4.65 -30.14 -11.49
CA SER A 73 -5.09 -29.08 -12.40
C SER A 73 -6.03 -28.06 -11.71
N ILE A 74 -7.00 -28.54 -10.91
CA ILE A 74 -7.90 -27.67 -10.13
C ILE A 74 -7.09 -26.89 -9.09
N THR A 75 -6.15 -27.54 -8.38
CA THR A 75 -5.28 -26.88 -7.42
C THR A 75 -4.45 -25.77 -8.07
N GLU A 76 -3.93 -26.01 -9.26
CA GLU A 76 -3.16 -25.01 -10.01
C GLU A 76 -4.05 -23.81 -10.44
N GLN A 77 -5.28 -24.07 -10.90
CA GLN A 77 -6.25 -23.00 -11.22
C GLN A 77 -6.59 -22.16 -9.99
N LEU A 78 -6.70 -22.79 -8.82
CA LEU A 78 -6.98 -22.13 -7.54
C LEU A 78 -5.73 -21.59 -6.82
N SER A 79 -4.58 -21.53 -7.47
CA SER A 79 -3.33 -21.01 -6.89
C SER A 79 -3.01 -19.59 -7.33
N GLY A 80 -3.89 -18.95 -8.10
CA GLY A 80 -3.73 -17.56 -8.54
C GLY A 80 -4.09 -16.54 -7.46
N SER A 81 -3.61 -15.30 -7.64
CA SER A 81 -3.92 -14.14 -6.78
C SER A 81 -5.41 -13.88 -6.63
N CYS A 82 -6.18 -14.10 -7.69
CA CYS A 82 -7.63 -13.99 -7.70
C CYS A 82 -8.30 -14.89 -6.64
N THR A 83 -7.77 -16.11 -6.42
CA THR A 83 -8.28 -17.01 -5.38
C THR A 83 -8.01 -16.45 -3.98
N THR A 84 -6.85 -15.87 -3.76
CA THR A 84 -6.49 -15.24 -2.48
C THR A 84 -7.40 -14.05 -2.16
N GLU A 85 -7.68 -13.20 -3.15
CA GLU A 85 -8.61 -12.08 -2.99
C GLU A 85 -10.03 -12.54 -2.69
N ILE A 86 -10.55 -13.52 -3.42
CA ILE A 86 -11.90 -14.07 -3.18
C ILE A 86 -11.99 -14.76 -1.83
N ALA A 87 -10.95 -15.46 -1.40
CA ALA A 87 -10.93 -16.11 -0.10
C ALA A 87 -11.02 -15.09 1.04
N SER A 88 -10.17 -14.06 1.02
CA SER A 88 -10.20 -12.96 1.99
C SER A 88 -11.55 -12.22 1.97
N PHE A 89 -12.09 -12.01 0.77
CA PHE A 89 -13.40 -11.43 0.57
C PHE A 89 -14.54 -12.28 1.17
N ASN A 90 -14.47 -13.60 1.05
CA ASN A 90 -15.46 -14.50 1.65
C ASN A 90 -15.46 -14.43 3.20
N GLU A 91 -14.29 -14.33 3.81
CA GLU A 91 -14.18 -14.14 5.26
C GLU A 91 -14.80 -12.80 5.68
N PHE A 92 -14.45 -11.72 4.98
CA PHE A 92 -15.01 -10.38 5.22
C PHE A 92 -16.55 -10.36 5.05
N THR A 93 -17.07 -10.88 3.94
CA THR A 93 -18.52 -10.89 3.68
C THR A 93 -19.28 -11.84 4.61
N GLY A 94 -18.65 -12.91 5.05
CA GLY A 94 -19.22 -13.80 6.07
C GLY A 94 -19.50 -13.06 7.37
N LEU A 95 -18.55 -12.24 7.84
CA LEU A 95 -18.73 -11.43 9.05
C LEU A 95 -19.82 -10.35 8.89
N LEU A 96 -20.03 -9.82 7.67
CA LEU A 96 -21.05 -8.82 7.40
C LEU A 96 -22.45 -9.42 7.23
N ALA A 97 -22.56 -10.59 6.58
CA ALA A 97 -23.82 -11.18 6.15
C ALA A 97 -24.37 -12.25 7.10
N ASP A 98 -23.54 -12.82 7.98
CA ASP A 98 -23.98 -13.83 8.96
C ASP A 98 -24.07 -13.24 10.37
N PRO A 99 -25.29 -12.85 10.80
CA PRO A 99 -25.49 -12.31 12.15
C PRO A 99 -25.09 -13.28 13.27
N SER A 100 -25.01 -14.59 13.00
CA SER A 100 -24.66 -15.57 14.03
C SER A 100 -23.19 -15.49 14.44
N LEU A 101 -22.30 -15.08 13.54
CA LEU A 101 -20.87 -14.91 13.80
C LEU A 101 -20.59 -13.71 14.71
N ILE A 102 -21.41 -12.67 14.62
CA ILE A 102 -21.24 -11.41 15.36
C ILE A 102 -22.29 -11.17 16.43
N ALA A 103 -23.26 -12.09 16.64
CA ALA A 103 -24.35 -11.94 17.58
C ALA A 103 -23.94 -11.70 19.03
N GLY A 104 -22.70 -12.01 19.38
CA GLY A 104 -22.13 -11.77 20.71
C GLY A 104 -21.50 -10.38 20.89
N TYR A 105 -21.47 -9.53 19.86
CA TYR A 105 -20.81 -8.23 19.88
C TYR A 105 -21.81 -7.09 19.69
N ASP A 106 -21.58 -6.00 20.42
CA ASP A 106 -22.35 -4.77 20.26
C ASP A 106 -21.85 -3.96 19.07
N HIS A 107 -20.52 -4.06 18.77
CA HIS A 107 -19.87 -3.38 17.66
C HIS A 107 -18.84 -4.30 17.01
N VAL A 108 -18.75 -4.23 15.68
CA VAL A 108 -17.66 -4.80 14.89
C VAL A 108 -16.93 -3.66 14.19
N ILE A 109 -15.63 -3.55 14.40
CA ILE A 109 -14.79 -2.52 13.81
C ILE A 109 -13.90 -3.18 12.77
N PHE A 110 -14.01 -2.77 11.51
CA PHE A 110 -13.12 -3.20 10.45
C PHE A 110 -12.00 -2.18 10.27
N ASP A 111 -10.76 -2.62 10.54
CA ASP A 111 -9.54 -1.92 10.14
C ASP A 111 -9.19 -2.38 8.72
N THR A 112 -9.18 -1.42 7.79
CA THR A 112 -9.06 -1.73 6.37
C THR A 112 -7.70 -1.31 5.84
N ALA A 113 -7.23 -2.04 4.82
CA ALA A 113 -6.04 -1.67 4.06
C ALA A 113 -6.14 -0.26 3.44
N PRO A 114 -5.03 0.37 3.04
CA PRO A 114 -5.05 1.66 2.36
C PRO A 114 -5.96 1.67 1.13
N THR A 115 -6.58 2.79 0.91
CA THR A 115 -7.72 3.13 0.04
C THR A 115 -7.99 2.28 -1.20
N GLY A 116 -7.01 2.03 -2.08
CA GLY A 116 -7.24 1.29 -3.34
C GLY A 116 -7.69 -0.16 -3.12
N HIS A 117 -7.08 -0.88 -2.18
CA HIS A 117 -7.44 -2.26 -1.85
C HIS A 117 -8.82 -2.31 -1.15
N THR A 118 -9.06 -1.38 -0.24
CA THR A 118 -10.35 -1.28 0.48
C THR A 118 -11.50 -1.00 -0.47
N ILE A 119 -11.35 -0.06 -1.40
CA ILE A 119 -12.36 0.25 -2.40
C ILE A 119 -12.67 -1.01 -3.22
N ARG A 120 -11.63 -1.72 -3.67
CA ARG A 120 -11.79 -2.96 -4.41
C ARG A 120 -12.53 -4.01 -3.58
N LEU A 121 -12.10 -4.23 -2.32
CA LEU A 121 -12.76 -5.16 -1.41
C LEU A 121 -14.24 -4.82 -1.18
N LEU A 122 -14.58 -3.54 -1.01
CA LEU A 122 -15.94 -3.09 -0.79
C LEU A 122 -16.82 -3.10 -2.05
N LYS A 123 -16.22 -2.99 -3.26
CA LYS A 123 -16.91 -3.09 -4.55
C LYS A 123 -17.12 -4.53 -5.02
N LEU A 124 -16.21 -5.45 -4.66
CA LEU A 124 -16.25 -6.85 -5.10
C LEU A 124 -17.62 -7.53 -4.92
N PRO A 125 -18.39 -7.35 -3.80
CA PRO A 125 -19.71 -7.94 -3.68
C PRO A 125 -20.65 -7.53 -4.81
N GLY A 126 -20.64 -6.23 -5.17
CA GLY A 126 -21.46 -5.69 -6.26
C GLY A 126 -21.01 -6.20 -7.62
N ASP A 127 -19.70 -6.20 -7.88
CA ASP A 127 -19.10 -6.62 -9.15
C ASP A 127 -19.38 -8.11 -9.42
N TRP A 128 -19.16 -8.98 -8.42
CA TRP A 128 -19.47 -10.40 -8.55
C TRP A 128 -20.96 -10.68 -8.64
N SER A 129 -21.80 -9.96 -7.88
CA SER A 129 -23.25 -10.07 -8.02
C SER A 129 -23.69 -9.69 -9.43
N GLY A 130 -23.20 -8.59 -9.97
CA GLY A 130 -23.49 -8.14 -11.34
C GLY A 130 -23.01 -9.12 -12.41
N PHE A 131 -21.82 -9.70 -12.24
CA PHE A 131 -21.27 -10.72 -13.13
C PHE A 131 -22.14 -11.99 -13.14
N LEU A 132 -22.55 -12.48 -11.97
CA LEU A 132 -23.41 -13.65 -11.83
C LEU A 132 -24.84 -13.38 -12.33
N ASP A 133 -25.37 -12.16 -12.11
CA ASP A 133 -26.70 -11.74 -12.60
C ASP A 133 -26.77 -11.66 -14.12
N ALA A 134 -25.65 -11.34 -14.78
CA ALA A 134 -25.56 -11.33 -16.23
C ALA A 134 -25.58 -12.75 -16.85
N GLY A 135 -25.71 -13.81 -16.03
CA GLY A 135 -25.78 -15.21 -16.49
C GLY A 135 -24.47 -15.73 -17.09
N LYS A 136 -23.37 -15.02 -16.82
CA LYS A 136 -22.03 -15.35 -17.30
C LYS A 136 -21.43 -16.36 -16.33
N GLY A 137 -21.37 -17.60 -16.68
CA GLY A 137 -20.94 -18.78 -15.93
C GLY A 137 -19.77 -18.61 -14.93
N ASP A 138 -19.21 -19.70 -14.44
CA ASP A 138 -18.04 -19.66 -13.55
C ASP A 138 -16.82 -19.07 -14.30
N ALA A 139 -16.14 -18.11 -13.69
CA ALA A 139 -14.92 -17.55 -14.27
C ALA A 139 -13.83 -18.62 -14.37
N SER A 140 -13.15 -18.72 -15.50
CA SER A 140 -12.15 -19.76 -15.78
C SER A 140 -10.98 -19.74 -14.79
N CYS A 141 -10.62 -18.57 -14.25
CA CYS A 141 -9.57 -18.40 -13.26
C CYS A 141 -9.88 -18.99 -11.87
N LEU A 142 -11.17 -19.28 -11.59
CA LEU A 142 -11.62 -19.86 -10.32
C LEU A 142 -11.95 -21.34 -10.42
N GLY A 143 -11.94 -21.87 -11.64
CA GLY A 143 -12.33 -23.24 -11.93
C GLY A 143 -13.84 -23.50 -11.84
N PRO A 144 -14.29 -24.65 -12.37
CA PRO A 144 -15.72 -24.99 -12.51
C PRO A 144 -16.41 -25.28 -11.17
N LEU A 145 -15.65 -25.40 -10.07
CA LEU A 145 -16.15 -25.74 -8.73
C LEU A 145 -16.16 -24.55 -7.76
N SER A 146 -15.97 -23.32 -8.25
CA SER A 146 -15.85 -22.13 -7.40
C SER A 146 -17.04 -21.90 -6.45
N GLY A 147 -18.23 -22.38 -6.81
CA GLY A 147 -19.43 -22.26 -5.99
C GLY A 147 -19.92 -20.82 -5.82
N LEU A 148 -19.42 -19.86 -6.58
CA LEU A 148 -19.77 -18.43 -6.52
C LEU A 148 -21.27 -18.18 -6.62
N ALA A 149 -21.98 -18.93 -7.45
CA ALA A 149 -23.42 -18.83 -7.57
C ALA A 149 -24.16 -19.12 -6.24
N LYS A 150 -23.59 -19.99 -5.39
CA LYS A 150 -24.15 -20.31 -4.07
C LYS A 150 -23.94 -19.18 -3.04
N GLN A 151 -22.92 -18.34 -3.25
CA GLN A 151 -22.59 -17.23 -2.37
C GLN A 151 -23.29 -15.92 -2.73
N ARG A 152 -24.04 -15.89 -3.86
CA ARG A 152 -24.74 -14.69 -4.34
C ARG A 152 -25.61 -14.02 -3.25
N ALA A 153 -26.34 -14.79 -2.46
CA ALA A 153 -27.18 -14.24 -1.39
C ALA A 153 -26.35 -13.59 -0.28
N VAL A 154 -25.17 -14.15 0.03
CA VAL A 154 -24.22 -13.61 1.01
C VAL A 154 -23.66 -12.27 0.51
N TYR A 155 -23.24 -12.20 -0.74
CA TYR A 155 -22.71 -10.98 -1.35
C TYR A 155 -23.76 -9.86 -1.40
N ALA A 156 -24.99 -10.19 -1.83
CA ALA A 156 -26.08 -9.22 -1.83
C ALA A 156 -26.41 -8.71 -0.41
N GLY A 157 -26.37 -9.61 0.59
CA GLY A 157 -26.54 -9.25 2.01
C GLY A 157 -25.43 -8.33 2.51
N ALA A 158 -24.18 -8.59 2.15
CA ALA A 158 -23.05 -7.75 2.53
C ALA A 158 -23.13 -6.34 1.91
N VAL A 159 -23.50 -6.23 0.62
CA VAL A 159 -23.73 -4.93 -0.04
C VAL A 159 -24.84 -4.15 0.67
N ALA A 160 -25.96 -4.82 0.99
CA ALA A 160 -27.07 -4.18 1.68
C ALA A 160 -26.66 -3.68 3.07
N ALA A 161 -25.90 -4.49 3.83
CA ALA A 161 -25.40 -4.10 5.16
C ALA A 161 -24.44 -2.91 5.10
N LEU A 162 -23.53 -2.88 4.12
CA LEU A 162 -22.57 -1.79 3.94
C LEU A 162 -23.25 -0.48 3.51
N ALA A 163 -24.33 -0.56 2.72
CA ALA A 163 -25.08 0.60 2.27
C ALA A 163 -26.10 1.13 3.29
N ASP A 164 -26.41 0.38 4.34
CA ASP A 164 -27.37 0.78 5.37
C ASP A 164 -26.71 1.65 6.46
N PRO A 165 -26.97 2.96 6.52
CA PRO A 165 -26.36 3.86 7.50
C PRO A 165 -26.81 3.60 8.94
N THR A 166 -27.83 2.76 9.17
CA THR A 166 -28.25 2.35 10.52
C THR A 166 -27.44 1.17 11.06
N VAL A 167 -26.76 0.45 10.18
CA VAL A 167 -25.92 -0.71 10.48
C VAL A 167 -24.45 -0.38 10.36
N THR A 168 -24.05 0.30 9.27
CA THR A 168 -22.65 0.58 8.92
C THR A 168 -22.34 2.07 9.01
N SER A 169 -21.24 2.39 9.71
CA SER A 169 -20.66 3.71 9.82
C SER A 169 -19.29 3.71 9.16
N LEU A 170 -19.16 4.38 8.00
CA LEU A 170 -17.88 4.53 7.31
C LEU A 170 -17.14 5.76 7.85
N VAL A 171 -16.00 5.54 8.48
CA VAL A 171 -15.12 6.60 8.99
C VAL A 171 -13.88 6.67 8.11
N LEU A 172 -13.67 7.82 7.47
CA LEU A 172 -12.47 8.07 6.67
C LEU A 172 -11.39 8.68 7.55
N VAL A 173 -10.18 8.11 7.50
CA VAL A 173 -9.03 8.59 8.30
C VAL A 173 -7.94 9.10 7.38
N ALA A 174 -7.47 10.33 7.62
CA ALA A 174 -6.42 10.97 6.84
C ALA A 174 -5.43 11.74 7.71
N ARG A 175 -4.26 12.06 7.16
CA ARG A 175 -3.37 13.10 7.67
C ARG A 175 -3.80 14.45 7.13
N ALA A 176 -3.43 15.52 7.82
CA ALA A 176 -3.68 16.91 7.37
C ALA A 176 -2.72 17.30 6.22
N GLN A 177 -2.77 16.56 5.12
CA GLN A 177 -1.97 16.74 3.90
C GLN A 177 -2.90 16.77 2.69
N ALA A 178 -2.62 17.65 1.73
CA ALA A 178 -3.48 17.83 0.56
C ALA A 178 -3.67 16.52 -0.23
N SER A 179 -2.60 15.75 -0.42
CA SER A 179 -2.64 14.44 -1.10
C SER A 179 -3.50 13.42 -0.35
N SER A 180 -3.35 13.33 0.98
CA SER A 180 -4.13 12.39 1.81
C SER A 180 -5.61 12.76 1.83
N LEU A 181 -5.95 14.06 1.90
CA LEU A 181 -7.32 14.54 1.85
C LEU A 181 -7.95 14.33 0.46
N ALA A 182 -7.20 14.53 -0.62
CA ALA A 182 -7.66 14.23 -1.98
C ALA A 182 -7.90 12.73 -2.19
N GLU A 183 -7.08 11.87 -1.59
CA GLU A 183 -7.22 10.42 -1.65
C GLU A 183 -8.50 9.94 -0.96
N ILE A 184 -8.77 10.40 0.27
CA ILE A 184 -10.03 10.01 0.95
C ILE A 184 -11.27 10.63 0.29
N ALA A 185 -11.15 11.79 -0.36
CA ALA A 185 -12.25 12.38 -1.13
C ALA A 185 -12.60 11.53 -2.34
N ARG A 186 -11.60 11.09 -3.11
CA ARG A 186 -11.81 10.16 -4.22
C ARG A 186 -12.43 8.85 -3.73
N THR A 187 -11.93 8.30 -2.60
CA THR A 187 -12.50 7.10 -1.97
C THR A 187 -13.98 7.32 -1.62
N ALA A 188 -14.33 8.47 -1.05
CA ALA A 188 -15.71 8.83 -0.72
C ALA A 188 -16.60 8.88 -1.98
N ASP A 189 -16.11 9.52 -3.05
CA ASP A 189 -16.84 9.63 -4.31
C ASP A 189 -17.08 8.25 -4.92
N GLU A 190 -16.04 7.42 -5.02
CA GLU A 190 -16.13 6.07 -5.57
C GLU A 190 -17.04 5.13 -4.76
N LEU A 191 -17.05 5.23 -3.42
CA LEU A 191 -17.93 4.44 -2.57
C LEU A 191 -19.38 4.95 -2.61
N THR A 192 -19.56 6.25 -2.76
CA THR A 192 -20.89 6.87 -2.89
C THR A 192 -21.62 6.35 -4.12
N ASP A 193 -20.92 6.09 -5.22
CA ASP A 193 -21.47 5.47 -6.44
C ASP A 193 -22.00 4.05 -6.18
N THR A 194 -21.49 3.37 -5.16
CA THR A 194 -21.98 2.05 -4.72
C THR A 194 -23.03 2.11 -3.61
N GLY A 195 -23.43 3.32 -3.20
CA GLY A 195 -24.41 3.54 -2.12
C GLY A 195 -23.82 3.65 -0.72
N ILE A 196 -22.49 3.50 -0.56
CA ILE A 196 -21.79 3.59 0.73
C ILE A 196 -21.33 5.03 0.93
N ARG A 197 -21.78 5.69 2.02
CA ARG A 197 -21.45 7.09 2.28
C ARG A 197 -20.64 7.26 3.55
N PRO A 198 -19.61 8.13 3.57
CA PRO A 198 -18.87 8.42 4.78
C PRO A 198 -19.77 9.12 5.82
N SER A 199 -19.70 8.65 7.05
CA SER A 199 -20.40 9.23 8.20
C SER A 199 -19.55 10.23 8.95
N ASN A 200 -18.22 10.08 8.92
CA ASN A 200 -17.26 10.97 9.59
C ASN A 200 -15.90 10.96 8.91
N VAL A 201 -15.15 12.04 9.09
CA VAL A 201 -13.73 12.16 8.70
C VAL A 201 -12.92 12.41 9.97
N VAL A 202 -11.86 11.63 10.17
CA VAL A 202 -10.88 11.84 11.25
C VAL A 202 -9.57 12.32 10.62
N ILE A 203 -9.14 13.53 10.99
CA ILE A 203 -7.83 14.05 10.60
C ILE A 203 -6.85 13.79 11.75
N ASN A 204 -5.97 12.83 11.54
CA ASN A 204 -5.09 12.30 12.57
C ASN A 204 -3.71 12.98 12.57
N GLY A 205 -3.17 13.25 13.75
CA GLY A 205 -1.81 13.72 13.96
C GLY A 205 -1.61 15.17 13.55
N VAL A 206 -2.56 16.06 13.87
CA VAL A 206 -2.50 17.51 13.60
C VAL A 206 -1.58 18.18 14.61
N MET A 207 -0.69 19.05 14.14
CA MET A 207 0.26 19.76 15.00
C MET A 207 -0.47 20.69 15.98
N PRO A 208 -0.32 20.53 17.32
CA PRO A 208 -1.03 21.33 18.30
C PRO A 208 -0.68 22.83 18.22
N ARG A 209 -1.66 23.70 18.47
CA ARG A 209 -1.48 25.17 18.47
C ARG A 209 -0.64 25.69 19.64
N THR A 210 -0.55 24.95 20.74
CA THR A 210 0.05 25.35 22.03
C THR A 210 1.54 25.08 22.14
N ALA A 211 2.20 24.56 21.11
CA ALA A 211 3.65 24.33 21.13
C ALA A 211 4.40 25.68 21.09
N GLY A 212 4.64 26.25 22.24
CA GLY A 212 4.98 27.66 22.52
C GLY A 212 6.42 28.10 22.25
N ALA A 213 7.19 27.48 21.36
CA ALA A 213 8.45 28.04 20.86
C ALA A 213 8.30 28.41 19.39
N VAL A 214 8.89 29.54 18.99
CA VAL A 214 9.02 29.91 17.58
C VAL A 214 10.03 28.95 16.95
N ASP A 215 9.51 27.88 16.34
CA ASP A 215 10.29 26.89 15.60
C ASP A 215 9.77 26.90 14.16
N ASP A 216 10.65 27.19 13.21
CA ASP A 216 10.27 27.40 11.81
C ASP A 216 9.65 26.13 11.21
N LEU A 217 10.17 24.95 11.53
CA LEU A 217 9.62 23.66 11.08
C LEU A 217 8.23 23.42 11.67
N ALA A 218 8.05 23.61 12.98
CA ALA A 218 6.75 23.44 13.63
C ALA A 218 5.72 24.43 13.09
N GLN A 219 6.12 25.67 12.80
CA GLN A 219 5.25 26.67 12.18
C GLN A 219 4.89 26.27 10.75
N ALA A 220 5.87 25.87 9.95
CA ALA A 220 5.65 25.42 8.57
C ALA A 220 4.70 24.21 8.49
N ILE A 221 4.83 23.24 9.44
CA ILE A 221 3.89 22.11 9.55
C ILE A 221 2.48 22.62 9.84
N ARG A 222 2.29 23.48 10.83
CA ARG A 222 0.97 24.04 11.16
C ARG A 222 0.32 24.78 9.99
N ASP A 223 1.11 25.57 9.27
CA ASP A 223 0.61 26.37 8.15
C ASP A 223 0.18 25.47 7.00
N ARG A 224 0.95 24.42 6.67
CA ARG A 224 0.59 23.41 5.67
C ARG A 224 -0.66 22.64 6.04
N GLU A 225 -0.74 22.15 7.27
CA GLU A 225 -1.91 21.42 7.78
C GLU A 225 -3.16 22.29 7.76
N SER A 226 -3.04 23.55 8.19
CA SER A 226 -4.15 24.51 8.17
C SER A 226 -4.62 24.80 6.74
N ALA A 227 -3.68 24.95 5.80
CA ALA A 227 -3.98 25.15 4.39
C ALA A 227 -4.66 23.92 3.77
N ALA A 228 -4.15 22.72 4.07
CA ALA A 228 -4.74 21.48 3.59
C ALA A 228 -6.17 21.29 4.11
N ILE A 229 -6.40 21.52 5.41
CA ILE A 229 -7.74 21.42 6.01
C ILE A 229 -8.69 22.49 5.45
N ALA A 230 -8.20 23.72 5.21
CA ALA A 230 -8.99 24.78 4.60
C ALA A 230 -9.33 24.50 3.13
N GLY A 231 -8.43 23.83 2.41
CA GLY A 231 -8.58 23.39 1.02
C GLY A 231 -9.24 22.01 0.85
N MET A 232 -9.92 21.49 1.88
CA MET A 232 -10.57 20.19 1.82
C MET A 232 -11.50 20.08 0.60
N PRO A 233 -11.46 18.94 -0.14
CA PRO A 233 -12.33 18.72 -1.29
C PRO A 233 -13.82 18.87 -0.96
N VAL A 234 -14.59 19.40 -1.94
CA VAL A 234 -16.01 19.72 -1.76
C VAL A 234 -16.85 18.50 -1.38
N SER A 235 -16.50 17.32 -1.87
CA SER A 235 -17.18 16.06 -1.54
C SER A 235 -17.13 15.71 -0.06
N LEU A 236 -16.17 16.26 0.70
CA LEU A 236 -16.02 16.05 2.14
C LEU A 236 -16.46 17.25 2.98
N ALA A 237 -16.86 18.36 2.35
CA ALA A 237 -17.11 19.64 3.06
C ALA A 237 -18.22 19.53 4.12
N ASP A 238 -19.28 18.77 3.83
CA ASP A 238 -20.45 18.58 4.69
C ASP A 238 -20.35 17.35 5.61
N VAL A 239 -19.28 16.56 5.49
CA VAL A 239 -19.08 15.38 6.36
C VAL A 239 -18.55 15.84 7.72
N PRO A 240 -19.16 15.41 8.83
CA PRO A 240 -18.65 15.67 10.17
C PRO A 240 -17.18 15.29 10.30
N ARG A 241 -16.38 16.10 11.02
CA ARG A 241 -14.95 15.85 11.16
C ARG A 241 -14.44 16.04 12.56
N ASP A 242 -13.51 15.18 12.94
CA ASP A 242 -12.75 15.25 14.18
C ASP A 242 -11.25 15.44 13.89
N LEU A 243 -10.59 16.24 14.73
CA LEU A 243 -9.15 16.46 14.67
C LEU A 243 -8.51 15.78 15.87
N ILE A 244 -7.47 14.98 15.61
CA ILE A 244 -6.66 14.35 16.66
C ILE A 244 -5.28 14.99 16.63
N ASP A 245 -4.89 15.58 17.75
CA ASP A 245 -3.58 16.22 17.90
C ASP A 245 -2.44 15.22 17.76
N LEU A 246 -1.32 15.67 17.16
CA LEU A 246 -0.07 14.93 17.14
C LEU A 246 0.40 14.69 18.58
N LYS A 247 0.58 13.40 18.92
CA LYS A 247 1.02 13.00 20.26
C LYS A 247 2.55 12.97 20.36
N PRO A 248 3.10 13.23 21.56
CA PRO A 248 4.54 13.10 21.80
C PRO A 248 5.03 11.67 21.55
N GLU A 249 4.26 10.68 22.00
CA GLU A 249 4.61 9.27 21.96
C GLU A 249 4.11 8.59 20.68
N ASN A 250 4.79 7.54 20.25
CA ASN A 250 4.26 6.62 19.25
C ASN A 250 3.05 5.87 19.82
N MET A 251 1.97 5.77 19.03
CA MET A 251 0.70 5.17 19.47
C MET A 251 0.76 3.64 19.43
N VAL A 252 1.77 3.05 20.05
CA VAL A 252 1.97 1.60 20.19
C VAL A 252 1.81 1.20 21.64
N GLY A 253 1.00 0.17 21.89
CA GLY A 253 0.67 -0.32 23.22
C GLY A 253 -0.50 0.40 23.88
N LEU A 254 -1.11 -0.28 24.85
CA LEU A 254 -2.36 0.16 25.48
C LEU A 254 -2.26 1.48 26.23
N ALA A 255 -1.10 1.79 26.82
CA ALA A 255 -0.91 3.04 27.54
C ALA A 255 -0.99 4.24 26.60
N ALA A 256 -0.30 4.16 25.46
CA ALA A 256 -0.33 5.18 24.43
C ALA A 256 -1.73 5.31 23.81
N LEU A 257 -2.39 4.20 23.48
CA LEU A 257 -3.75 4.22 22.94
C LEU A 257 -4.77 4.85 23.90
N ARG A 258 -4.63 4.62 25.20
CA ARG A 258 -5.52 5.23 26.21
C ARG A 258 -5.34 6.75 26.29
N SER A 259 -4.14 7.25 26.04
CA SER A 259 -3.84 8.69 26.02
C SER A 259 -4.19 9.38 24.70
N LEU A 260 -4.66 8.64 23.68
CA LEU A 260 -4.94 9.21 22.37
C LEU A 260 -5.92 10.38 22.41
N PHE A 261 -6.92 10.31 23.27
CA PHE A 261 -7.95 11.35 23.42
C PHE A 261 -7.69 12.30 24.59
N ASP A 262 -6.60 12.11 25.32
CA ASP A 262 -6.22 13.05 26.38
C ASP A 262 -5.70 14.34 25.75
N SER A 263 -5.99 15.48 26.36
CA SER A 263 -5.38 16.75 25.97
C SER A 263 -3.86 16.65 26.08
N ALA A 264 -3.13 17.25 25.13
CA ALA A 264 -1.67 17.16 25.08
C ALA A 264 -1.07 17.53 26.43
N SER A 265 -0.47 16.56 27.12
CA SER A 265 0.31 16.82 28.33
C SER A 265 1.54 17.65 27.96
N ALA A 266 1.92 18.60 28.83
CA ALA A 266 3.14 19.36 28.65
C ALA A 266 4.33 18.40 28.52
N VAL A 267 5.02 18.45 27.39
CA VAL A 267 6.22 17.64 27.15
C VAL A 267 7.30 18.16 28.09
N THR A 268 7.80 17.31 28.98
CA THR A 268 9.01 17.62 29.78
C THR A 268 10.19 17.68 28.80
N GLU A 269 10.98 18.77 28.89
CA GLU A 269 12.15 18.96 28.04
C GLU A 269 13.14 17.83 28.24
N ASP A 270 13.31 16.98 27.26
CA ASP A 270 14.47 16.10 27.17
C ASP A 270 15.64 16.92 26.60
N THR A 271 16.65 17.21 27.47
CA THR A 271 17.80 18.05 27.14
C THR A 271 18.93 17.27 26.45
N SER A 272 18.73 16.03 26.05
CA SER A 272 19.74 15.24 25.34
C SER A 272 20.01 15.84 23.95
N THR A 273 21.19 16.44 23.82
CA THR A 273 21.69 16.95 22.53
C THR A 273 22.08 15.76 21.67
N PRO A 274 21.64 15.68 20.41
CA PRO A 274 22.09 14.64 19.49
C PRO A 274 23.60 14.71 19.32
N THR A 275 24.29 13.59 19.50
CA THR A 275 25.71 13.47 19.12
C THR A 275 25.75 13.15 17.61
N HIS A 276 26.32 14.04 16.81
CA HIS A 276 26.40 13.97 15.36
C HIS A 276 27.38 12.91 14.80
N GLU A 277 27.78 11.90 15.57
CA GLU A 277 28.94 11.07 15.21
C GLU A 277 28.67 9.92 14.24
N ASP A 278 27.39 9.59 13.90
CA ASP A 278 27.07 8.47 12.97
C ASP A 278 25.95 8.83 11.97
N MET A 279 26.19 9.87 11.16
CA MET A 279 25.17 10.31 10.19
C MET A 279 25.21 9.43 8.93
N ALA A 280 24.05 8.80 8.60
CA ALA A 280 23.89 8.07 7.36
C ALA A 280 24.08 8.97 6.13
N PRO A 281 24.54 8.43 4.99
CA PRO A 281 24.65 9.17 3.74
C PRO A 281 23.34 9.84 3.33
N SER A 282 23.44 10.91 2.53
CA SER A 282 22.28 11.52 1.87
C SER A 282 21.69 10.59 0.82
N LEU A 283 20.46 10.85 0.41
CA LEU A 283 19.84 10.11 -0.70
C LEU A 283 20.65 10.29 -2.01
N ASP A 284 21.28 11.46 -2.23
CA ASP A 284 22.08 11.71 -3.43
C ASP A 284 23.31 10.79 -3.53
N ALA A 285 23.89 10.39 -2.40
CA ALA A 285 24.98 9.41 -2.38
C ALA A 285 24.52 8.03 -2.89
N LEU A 286 23.32 7.58 -2.53
CA LEU A 286 22.74 6.36 -3.11
C LEU A 286 22.44 6.52 -4.59
N ILE A 287 21.97 7.71 -5.01
CA ILE A 287 21.70 8.00 -6.43
C ILE A 287 22.99 8.00 -7.25
N ASP A 288 24.12 8.44 -6.69
CA ASP A 288 25.42 8.36 -7.37
C ASP A 288 25.84 6.91 -7.62
N GLU A 289 25.61 6.02 -6.66
CA GLU A 289 25.86 4.59 -6.87
C GLU A 289 24.94 4.01 -7.95
N LEU A 290 23.63 4.34 -7.92
CA LEU A 290 22.67 3.90 -8.95
C LEU A 290 23.04 4.41 -10.35
N ALA A 291 23.47 5.67 -10.46
CA ALA A 291 23.84 6.30 -11.72
C ALA A 291 25.02 5.58 -12.40
N ALA A 292 25.92 4.95 -11.64
CA ALA A 292 27.08 4.24 -12.17
C ALA A 292 26.68 3.04 -13.05
N ASP A 293 25.49 2.44 -12.83
CA ASP A 293 25.00 1.30 -13.62
C ASP A 293 24.52 1.71 -15.04
N GLY A 294 24.21 3.00 -15.27
CA GLY A 294 23.80 3.56 -16.55
C GLY A 294 22.37 3.24 -17.00
N HIS A 295 21.82 2.13 -16.56
CA HIS A 295 20.44 1.69 -16.78
C HIS A 295 20.04 0.67 -15.70
N GLY A 296 18.74 0.40 -15.55
CA GLY A 296 18.25 -0.62 -14.60
C GLY A 296 16.85 -0.32 -14.11
N LEU A 297 16.32 -1.26 -13.34
CA LEU A 297 15.05 -1.13 -12.66
C LEU A 297 15.29 -0.69 -11.22
N ILE A 298 14.68 0.42 -10.83
CA ILE A 298 14.71 0.94 -9.46
C ILE A 298 13.28 0.90 -8.93
N MET A 299 13.04 0.20 -7.81
CA MET A 299 11.71 0.08 -7.23
C MET A 299 11.71 0.66 -5.82
N CYS A 300 10.80 1.60 -5.55
CA CYS A 300 10.57 2.13 -4.21
C CYS A 300 9.40 1.37 -3.57
N MET A 301 9.69 0.58 -2.55
CA MET A 301 8.72 -0.29 -1.87
C MET A 301 8.56 0.11 -0.39
N GLY A 302 7.41 -0.19 0.19
CA GLY A 302 7.09 0.11 1.59
C GLY A 302 5.59 0.33 1.79
N LYS A 303 5.16 0.58 3.04
CA LYS A 303 3.76 0.82 3.40
C LYS A 303 3.18 2.09 2.74
N GLY A 304 1.85 2.23 2.77
CA GLY A 304 1.16 3.46 2.40
C GLY A 304 1.58 4.65 3.28
N GLY A 305 1.76 5.83 2.67
CA GLY A 305 2.06 7.07 3.39
C GLY A 305 3.51 7.30 3.82
N VAL A 306 4.45 6.37 3.56
CA VAL A 306 5.88 6.55 3.92
C VAL A 306 6.65 7.47 2.97
N GLY A 307 6.04 7.92 1.88
CA GLY A 307 6.66 8.83 0.90
C GLY A 307 7.37 8.14 -0.25
N LYS A 308 7.00 6.91 -0.62
CA LYS A 308 7.57 6.18 -1.78
C LYS A 308 7.58 7.01 -3.05
N THR A 309 6.43 7.61 -3.40
CA THR A 309 6.25 8.44 -4.58
C THR A 309 7.23 9.62 -4.61
N THR A 310 7.40 10.29 -3.47
CA THR A 310 8.35 11.41 -3.32
C THR A 310 9.79 10.95 -3.52
N ILE A 311 10.19 9.84 -2.91
CA ILE A 311 11.54 9.28 -3.04
C ILE A 311 11.79 8.81 -4.48
N ALA A 312 10.84 8.10 -5.11
CA ALA A 312 10.93 7.67 -6.51
C ALA A 312 11.09 8.88 -7.45
N ALA A 313 10.27 9.92 -7.26
CA ALA A 313 10.35 11.14 -8.06
C ALA A 313 11.69 11.88 -7.87
N ALA A 314 12.20 11.98 -6.62
CA ALA A 314 13.49 12.58 -6.34
C ALA A 314 14.64 11.82 -7.02
N ILE A 315 14.64 10.48 -6.95
CA ILE A 315 15.63 9.63 -7.64
C ILE A 315 15.56 9.85 -9.16
N ALA A 316 14.35 9.80 -9.73
CA ALA A 316 14.17 9.94 -11.18
C ALA A 316 14.66 11.31 -11.69
N ILE A 317 14.31 12.39 -11.00
CA ILE A 317 14.73 13.75 -11.35
C ILE A 317 16.26 13.89 -11.25
N ARG A 318 16.88 13.38 -10.18
CA ARG A 318 18.33 13.46 -10.00
C ARG A 318 19.08 12.65 -11.06
N LEU A 319 18.62 11.43 -11.40
CA LEU A 319 19.21 10.65 -12.49
C LEU A 319 19.09 11.38 -13.83
N ALA A 320 17.93 11.98 -14.12
CA ALA A 320 17.72 12.77 -15.33
C ALA A 320 18.62 14.02 -15.37
N GLN A 321 18.82 14.72 -14.23
CA GLN A 321 19.76 15.84 -14.11
C GLN A 321 21.22 15.41 -14.32
N LYS A 322 21.58 14.17 -13.97
CA LYS A 322 22.89 13.57 -14.24
C LYS A 322 23.07 13.12 -15.70
N GLY A 323 22.04 13.30 -16.54
CA GLY A 323 22.09 13.05 -17.99
C GLY A 323 21.64 11.66 -18.43
N HIS A 324 21.02 10.89 -17.55
CA HIS A 324 20.46 9.57 -17.88
C HIS A 324 19.05 9.68 -18.45
N GLU A 325 18.71 8.76 -19.36
CA GLU A 325 17.34 8.55 -19.80
C GLU A 325 16.56 7.82 -18.70
N VAL A 326 15.46 8.40 -18.23
CA VAL A 326 14.68 7.91 -17.11
C VAL A 326 13.21 7.80 -17.45
N HIS A 327 12.59 6.68 -17.09
CA HIS A 327 11.15 6.50 -17.09
C HIS A 327 10.66 6.36 -15.67
N LEU A 328 9.97 7.37 -15.15
CA LEU A 328 9.32 7.37 -13.86
C LEU A 328 7.89 6.87 -14.04
N THR A 329 7.50 5.83 -13.31
CA THR A 329 6.16 5.23 -13.42
C THR A 329 5.64 4.80 -12.06
N THR A 330 4.32 4.59 -11.96
CA THR A 330 3.69 4.04 -10.75
C THR A 330 2.81 2.85 -11.07
N THR A 331 2.84 1.86 -10.19
CA THR A 331 1.89 0.74 -10.17
C THR A 331 0.76 0.98 -9.18
N ASP A 332 0.79 2.09 -8.43
CA ASP A 332 -0.27 2.48 -7.52
C ASP A 332 -1.39 3.16 -8.31
N PRO A 333 -2.59 2.57 -8.41
CA PRO A 333 -3.72 3.19 -9.09
C PRO A 333 -4.15 4.50 -8.42
N ALA A 334 -3.86 4.66 -7.13
CA ALA A 334 -4.08 5.88 -6.36
C ALA A 334 -2.93 6.89 -6.48
N GLY A 335 -1.82 6.52 -7.13
CA GLY A 335 -0.60 7.34 -7.19
C GLY A 335 -0.79 8.66 -7.92
N HIS A 336 -0.44 9.76 -7.24
CA HIS A 336 -0.45 11.14 -7.78
C HIS A 336 0.95 11.55 -8.24
N LEU A 337 1.57 10.73 -9.08
CA LEU A 337 2.94 10.94 -9.55
C LEU A 337 3.10 12.28 -10.29
N ALA A 338 2.10 12.65 -11.11
CA ALA A 338 2.09 13.94 -11.82
C ALA A 338 2.06 15.12 -10.83
N ASP A 339 1.32 15.03 -9.74
CA ASP A 339 1.25 16.07 -8.72
C ASP A 339 2.58 16.19 -7.97
N ALA A 340 3.22 15.07 -7.64
CA ALA A 340 4.53 15.05 -6.98
C ALA A 340 5.61 15.73 -7.83
N VAL A 341 5.61 15.51 -9.15
CA VAL A 341 6.56 16.16 -10.06
C VAL A 341 6.15 17.58 -10.46
N GLY A 342 4.98 18.08 -10.03
CA GLY A 342 4.51 19.44 -10.29
C GLY A 342 3.89 19.64 -11.68
N GLY A 343 3.28 18.60 -12.27
CA GLY A 343 2.63 18.65 -13.59
C GLY A 343 3.55 18.21 -14.74
N GLU A 344 3.45 18.85 -15.90
CA GLU A 344 4.35 18.56 -17.03
C GLU A 344 5.79 18.95 -16.70
N VAL A 345 6.68 17.96 -16.65
CA VAL A 345 8.09 18.19 -16.38
C VAL A 345 8.81 18.45 -17.73
N ALA A 346 9.32 19.67 -17.90
CA ALA A 346 10.08 20.07 -19.08
C ALA A 346 11.55 19.54 -19.04
N MET A 347 11.72 18.23 -18.83
CA MET A 347 13.01 17.55 -18.86
C MET A 347 12.99 16.50 -19.97
N PRO A 348 13.72 16.71 -21.10
CA PRO A 348 13.67 15.79 -22.24
C PRO A 348 14.08 14.35 -21.93
N SER A 349 14.94 14.15 -20.92
CA SER A 349 15.45 12.85 -20.48
C SER A 349 14.51 12.14 -19.48
N LEU A 350 13.39 12.77 -19.04
CA LEU A 350 12.46 12.19 -18.08
C LEU A 350 11.10 11.97 -18.73
N THR A 351 10.69 10.72 -18.81
CA THR A 351 9.33 10.32 -19.18
C THR A 351 8.57 9.96 -17.91
N VAL A 352 7.31 10.43 -17.76
CA VAL A 352 6.45 10.10 -16.64
C VAL A 352 5.21 9.39 -17.16
N SER A 353 4.85 8.25 -16.56
CA SER A 353 3.64 7.50 -16.88
C SER A 353 3.00 6.89 -15.64
N ARG A 354 1.83 6.29 -15.83
CA ARG A 354 1.20 5.39 -14.84
C ARG A 354 0.63 4.17 -15.56
N ILE A 355 0.53 3.07 -14.85
CA ILE A 355 -0.28 1.94 -15.33
C ILE A 355 -1.75 2.30 -15.08
N ASP A 356 -2.50 2.48 -16.16
CA ASP A 356 -3.96 2.66 -16.09
C ASP A 356 -4.63 1.28 -16.24
N PRO A 357 -5.31 0.77 -15.19
CA PRO A 357 -5.89 -0.57 -15.23
C PRO A 357 -6.94 -0.73 -16.35
N GLN A 358 -7.76 0.29 -16.59
CA GLN A 358 -8.82 0.24 -17.61
C GLN A 358 -8.22 0.17 -19.02
N GLN A 359 -7.23 1.01 -19.29
CA GLN A 359 -6.51 0.98 -20.56
C GLN A 359 -5.77 -0.35 -20.74
N ALA A 360 -5.09 -0.84 -19.69
CA ALA A 360 -4.38 -2.11 -19.72
C ALA A 360 -5.32 -3.28 -20.04
N VAL A 361 -6.51 -3.33 -19.43
CA VAL A 361 -7.55 -4.32 -19.71
C VAL A 361 -8.00 -4.26 -21.15
N GLN A 362 -8.27 -3.05 -21.68
CA GLN A 362 -8.71 -2.92 -23.08
C GLN A 362 -7.63 -3.38 -24.06
N GLU A 363 -6.39 -2.96 -23.87
CA GLU A 363 -5.25 -3.39 -24.68
C GLU A 363 -5.04 -4.92 -24.61
N TYR A 364 -5.21 -5.51 -23.43
CA TYR A 364 -5.10 -6.95 -23.24
C TYR A 364 -6.23 -7.70 -23.97
N ARG A 365 -7.47 -7.26 -23.83
CA ARG A 365 -8.63 -7.83 -24.54
C ARG A 365 -8.43 -7.79 -26.05
N ASP A 366 -8.06 -6.63 -26.58
CA ASP A 366 -7.80 -6.46 -28.01
C ASP A 366 -6.68 -7.39 -28.49
N HIS A 367 -5.60 -7.49 -27.71
CA HIS A 367 -4.50 -8.39 -28.04
C HIS A 367 -4.93 -9.87 -28.06
N VAL A 368 -5.66 -10.33 -27.04
CA VAL A 368 -6.12 -11.73 -26.96
C VAL A 368 -7.11 -12.04 -28.08
N MET A 369 -8.06 -11.14 -28.35
CA MET A 369 -9.02 -11.29 -29.43
C MET A 369 -8.35 -11.31 -30.81
N ASN A 370 -7.31 -10.51 -31.01
CA ASN A 370 -6.57 -10.43 -32.28
C ASN A 370 -5.56 -11.59 -32.47
N THR A 371 -5.19 -12.29 -31.38
CA THR A 371 -4.25 -13.44 -31.42
C THR A 371 -5.00 -14.77 -31.30
N LYS A 372 -5.47 -15.10 -30.11
CA LYS A 372 -6.19 -16.36 -29.84
C LYS A 372 -7.56 -16.40 -30.53
N GLY A 373 -8.31 -15.30 -30.50
CA GLY A 373 -9.63 -15.18 -31.10
C GLY A 373 -9.63 -15.24 -32.63
N LYS A 374 -8.49 -14.98 -33.29
CA LYS A 374 -8.39 -14.96 -34.76
C LYS A 374 -8.73 -16.30 -35.41
N ASN A 375 -8.43 -17.41 -34.73
CA ASN A 375 -8.60 -18.77 -35.24
C ASN A 375 -9.88 -19.44 -34.73
N LEU A 376 -10.72 -18.73 -33.98
CA LEU A 376 -12.00 -19.23 -33.46
C LEU A 376 -13.17 -18.84 -34.39
N ASP A 377 -14.20 -19.67 -34.39
CA ASP A 377 -15.50 -19.32 -34.97
C ASP A 377 -16.25 -18.28 -34.12
N ASP A 378 -17.38 -17.80 -34.58
CA ASP A 378 -18.14 -16.75 -33.89
C ASP A 378 -18.58 -17.18 -32.47
N ALA A 379 -18.93 -18.45 -32.26
CA ALA A 379 -19.31 -18.98 -30.96
C ALA A 379 -18.11 -19.03 -30.02
N GLY A 380 -16.95 -19.50 -30.49
CA GLY A 380 -15.71 -19.52 -29.72
C GLY A 380 -15.21 -18.12 -29.40
N ARG A 381 -15.36 -17.14 -30.30
CA ARG A 381 -15.04 -15.73 -30.03
C ARG A 381 -15.96 -15.12 -28.98
N ALA A 382 -17.24 -15.46 -28.98
CA ALA A 382 -18.17 -14.98 -27.95
C ALA A 382 -17.82 -15.52 -26.57
N VAL A 383 -17.50 -16.81 -26.46
CA VAL A 383 -17.04 -17.42 -25.19
C VAL A 383 -15.74 -16.78 -24.71
N LEU A 384 -14.74 -16.58 -25.60
CA LEU A 384 -13.49 -15.91 -25.24
C LEU A 384 -13.71 -14.46 -24.78
N ALA A 385 -14.59 -13.72 -25.46
CA ALA A 385 -14.93 -12.35 -25.08
C ALA A 385 -15.61 -12.29 -23.72
N GLU A 386 -16.47 -13.28 -23.40
CA GLU A 386 -17.13 -13.40 -22.10
C GLU A 386 -16.13 -13.70 -20.99
N ASP A 387 -15.20 -14.63 -21.19
CA ASP A 387 -14.14 -14.95 -20.23
C ASP A 387 -13.26 -13.73 -19.93
N LEU A 388 -12.95 -12.93 -20.95
CA LEU A 388 -12.21 -11.68 -20.80
C LEU A 388 -12.98 -10.54 -20.09
N MET A 389 -14.26 -10.72 -19.77
CA MET A 389 -15.02 -9.79 -18.92
C MET A 389 -14.89 -10.10 -17.43
N SER A 390 -14.23 -11.19 -17.07
CA SER A 390 -13.93 -11.56 -15.68
C SER A 390 -13.15 -10.47 -14.96
N PRO A 391 -13.43 -10.18 -13.68
CA PRO A 391 -12.64 -9.27 -12.84
C PRO A 391 -11.15 -9.62 -12.78
N CYS A 392 -10.79 -10.90 -12.88
CA CYS A 392 -9.40 -11.36 -12.89
C CYS A 392 -8.61 -10.91 -14.13
N THR A 393 -9.27 -10.51 -15.21
CA THR A 393 -8.61 -10.01 -16.43
C THR A 393 -7.80 -8.74 -16.17
N GLU A 394 -8.23 -7.93 -15.20
CA GLU A 394 -7.50 -6.71 -14.81
C GLU A 394 -6.11 -7.03 -14.26
N GLU A 395 -5.99 -8.03 -13.40
CA GLU A 395 -4.69 -8.42 -12.82
C GLU A 395 -3.71 -8.90 -13.88
N VAL A 396 -4.19 -9.73 -14.81
CA VAL A 396 -3.36 -10.23 -15.91
C VAL A 396 -2.92 -9.08 -16.83
N ALA A 397 -3.80 -8.12 -17.08
CA ALA A 397 -3.51 -6.96 -17.92
C ALA A 397 -2.46 -6.05 -17.26
N VAL A 398 -2.63 -5.73 -15.97
CA VAL A 398 -1.68 -4.93 -15.19
C VAL A 398 -0.32 -5.64 -15.10
N PHE A 399 -0.30 -6.95 -14.84
CA PHE A 399 0.94 -7.75 -14.83
C PHE A 399 1.67 -7.71 -16.18
N ARG A 400 0.95 -7.71 -17.28
CA ARG A 400 1.57 -7.59 -18.61
C ARG A 400 2.24 -6.23 -18.79
N GLN A 401 1.59 -5.13 -18.41
CA GLN A 401 2.18 -3.79 -18.46
C GLN A 401 3.41 -3.69 -17.54
N PHE A 402 3.32 -4.21 -16.33
CA PHE A 402 4.47 -4.33 -15.42
C PHE A 402 5.64 -5.07 -16.08
N SER A 403 5.37 -6.21 -16.74
CA SER A 403 6.40 -6.98 -17.43
C SER A 403 7.08 -6.22 -18.56
N HIS A 404 6.34 -5.35 -19.27
CA HIS A 404 6.89 -4.45 -20.28
C HIS A 404 7.86 -3.44 -19.66
N LEU A 405 7.48 -2.81 -18.54
CA LEU A 405 8.32 -1.85 -17.81
C LEU A 405 9.61 -2.50 -17.28
N VAL A 406 9.50 -3.71 -16.70
CA VAL A 406 10.67 -4.50 -16.30
C VAL A 406 11.61 -4.73 -17.48
N ASN A 407 11.11 -5.03 -18.67
CA ASN A 407 11.94 -5.23 -19.85
C ASN A 407 12.57 -3.94 -20.41
N GLU A 408 11.89 -2.82 -20.25
CA GLU A 408 12.35 -1.50 -20.70
C GLU A 408 13.63 -1.06 -19.97
N ALA A 409 13.77 -1.44 -18.70
CA ALA A 409 14.93 -1.14 -17.86
C ALA A 409 16.28 -1.68 -18.40
N ARG A 410 16.28 -2.45 -19.48
CA ARG A 410 17.49 -2.86 -20.23
C ARG A 410 18.17 -1.72 -20.99
N ARG A 411 17.47 -0.61 -21.23
CA ARG A 411 17.93 0.45 -22.14
C ARG A 411 18.06 1.79 -21.45
N ARG A 412 17.31 2.01 -20.38
CA ARG A 412 17.27 3.23 -19.59
C ARG A 412 16.94 2.92 -18.14
N PHE A 413 17.01 3.89 -17.26
CA PHE A 413 16.46 3.71 -15.91
C PHE A 413 14.95 3.69 -15.95
N VAL A 414 14.35 2.71 -15.29
CA VAL A 414 12.91 2.69 -14.96
C VAL A 414 12.82 2.83 -13.45
N VAL A 415 12.30 3.96 -12.98
CA VAL A 415 12.05 4.21 -11.57
C VAL A 415 10.57 3.96 -11.31
N MET A 416 10.29 2.98 -10.49
CA MET A 416 8.94 2.53 -10.23
C MET A 416 8.51 2.85 -8.79
N ASP A 417 7.53 3.74 -8.67
CA ASP A 417 6.75 3.90 -7.44
C ASP A 417 5.76 2.74 -7.34
N THR A 418 5.83 1.98 -6.26
CA THR A 418 4.99 0.80 -6.13
C THR A 418 3.76 1.08 -5.27
N ALA A 419 2.68 0.39 -5.58
CA ALA A 419 1.52 0.29 -4.69
C ALA A 419 1.94 -0.19 -3.29
N PRO A 420 1.17 0.09 -2.23
CA PRO A 420 1.44 -0.46 -0.90
C PRO A 420 1.64 -1.98 -0.94
N THR A 421 2.43 -2.49 -0.02
CA THR A 421 3.06 -3.83 0.02
C THR A 421 2.25 -5.00 -0.55
N GLY A 422 0.96 -5.11 -0.22
CA GLY A 422 0.13 -6.24 -0.67
C GLY A 422 0.00 -6.36 -2.21
N HIS A 423 -0.30 -5.28 -2.92
CA HIS A 423 -0.44 -5.29 -4.39
C HIS A 423 0.88 -5.59 -5.11
N THR A 424 1.98 -5.08 -4.58
CA THR A 424 3.30 -5.31 -5.19
C THR A 424 3.73 -6.76 -5.01
N LEU A 425 3.45 -7.37 -3.86
CA LEU A 425 3.71 -8.80 -3.62
C LEU A 425 2.85 -9.67 -4.55
N LEU A 426 1.57 -9.33 -4.78
CA LEU A 426 0.72 -10.02 -5.75
C LEU A 426 1.28 -9.98 -7.18
N LEU A 427 1.83 -8.84 -7.61
CA LEU A 427 2.52 -8.73 -8.91
C LEU A 427 3.78 -9.61 -8.96
N MET A 428 4.51 -9.72 -7.85
CA MET A 428 5.68 -10.60 -7.76
C MET A 428 5.29 -12.07 -7.75
N ASP A 429 4.21 -12.46 -7.09
CA ASP A 429 3.66 -13.82 -7.12
C ASP A 429 3.18 -14.21 -8.52
N ALA A 430 2.51 -13.29 -9.22
CA ALA A 430 2.15 -13.47 -10.62
C ALA A 430 3.39 -13.68 -11.50
N ALA A 431 4.47 -12.91 -11.25
CA ALA A 431 5.76 -13.08 -11.92
C ALA A 431 6.38 -14.45 -11.62
N GLY A 432 6.32 -14.91 -10.39
CA GLY A 432 6.78 -16.24 -9.96
C GLY A 432 5.97 -17.37 -10.59
N SER A 433 4.65 -17.25 -10.64
CA SER A 433 3.76 -18.23 -11.25
C SER A 433 4.00 -18.33 -12.76
N TYR A 434 4.11 -17.20 -13.45
CA TYR A 434 4.47 -17.12 -14.86
C TYR A 434 5.87 -17.73 -15.12
N HIS A 435 6.84 -17.47 -14.25
CA HIS A 435 8.17 -18.08 -14.35
C HIS A 435 8.10 -19.60 -14.25
N ARG A 436 7.36 -20.14 -13.27
CA ARG A 436 7.21 -21.60 -13.11
C ARG A 436 6.53 -22.25 -14.32
N GLU A 437 5.52 -21.60 -14.90
CA GLU A 437 4.82 -22.07 -16.11
C GLU A 437 5.76 -22.12 -17.32
N ILE A 438 6.52 -21.06 -17.58
CA ILE A 438 7.52 -21.01 -18.65
C ILE A 438 8.60 -22.09 -18.44
N ALA A 439 9.13 -22.22 -17.23
CA ALA A 439 10.15 -23.22 -16.91
C ALA A 439 9.70 -24.67 -17.17
N ARG A 440 8.41 -24.97 -16.93
CA ARG A 440 7.82 -26.30 -17.20
C ARG A 440 7.61 -26.58 -18.68
N ASN A 441 7.28 -25.56 -19.47
CA ASN A 441 6.85 -25.71 -20.86
C ASN A 441 7.99 -25.52 -21.87
N MET A 442 9.16 -25.03 -21.44
CA MET A 442 10.31 -24.80 -22.32
C MET A 442 11.20 -26.03 -22.45
N PRO A 443 11.70 -26.34 -23.67
CA PRO A 443 12.70 -27.38 -23.87
C PRO A 443 13.97 -27.09 -23.08
N SER A 444 14.59 -28.13 -22.51
CA SER A 444 15.86 -28.01 -21.79
C SER A 444 16.94 -27.37 -22.67
N GLY A 445 17.56 -26.30 -22.18
CA GLY A 445 18.65 -25.58 -22.89
C GLY A 445 18.21 -24.36 -23.68
N THR A 446 16.93 -23.97 -23.66
CA THR A 446 16.49 -22.71 -24.28
C THR A 446 16.76 -21.53 -23.33
N ALA A 447 17.51 -20.52 -23.79
CA ALA A 447 17.72 -19.31 -23.01
C ALA A 447 16.42 -18.48 -23.00
N TYR A 448 15.85 -18.25 -21.84
CA TYR A 448 14.70 -17.36 -21.62
C TYR A 448 14.94 -16.46 -20.42
N ALA A 449 14.33 -15.28 -20.43
CA ALA A 449 14.37 -14.36 -19.31
C ALA A 449 12.93 -13.98 -18.94
N THR A 450 12.51 -14.30 -17.74
CA THR A 450 11.20 -13.92 -17.20
C THR A 450 11.32 -12.65 -16.37
N PRO A 451 10.21 -11.92 -16.11
CA PRO A 451 10.22 -10.80 -15.20
C PRO A 451 10.80 -11.16 -13.82
N MET A 452 10.47 -12.35 -13.28
CA MET A 452 10.97 -12.81 -11.99
C MET A 452 12.50 -12.96 -11.97
N MET A 453 13.11 -13.53 -13.01
CA MET A 453 14.58 -13.63 -13.10
C MET A 453 15.24 -12.25 -13.09
N ARG A 454 14.60 -11.22 -13.64
CA ARG A 454 15.10 -9.85 -13.63
C ARG A 454 14.95 -9.19 -12.28
N LEU A 455 13.84 -9.46 -11.58
CA LEU A 455 13.63 -8.98 -10.22
C LEU A 455 14.63 -9.57 -9.23
N GLN A 456 15.05 -10.82 -9.46
CA GLN A 456 16.06 -11.53 -8.66
C GLN A 456 17.51 -11.17 -9.02
N ASP A 457 17.72 -10.49 -10.14
CA ASP A 457 19.06 -10.08 -10.59
C ASP A 457 19.48 -8.76 -9.90
N PRO A 458 20.44 -8.78 -8.94
CA PRO A 458 20.84 -7.58 -8.20
C PRO A 458 21.59 -6.56 -9.06
N ASP A 459 22.13 -6.95 -10.21
CA ASP A 459 22.76 -6.02 -11.15
C ASP A 459 21.72 -5.31 -12.00
N TYR A 460 20.53 -5.89 -12.15
CA TYR A 460 19.44 -5.35 -12.95
C TYR A 460 18.40 -4.57 -12.13
N THR A 461 18.05 -5.07 -10.94
CA THR A 461 16.97 -4.53 -10.10
C THR A 461 17.52 -4.06 -8.76
N LYS A 462 17.26 -2.81 -8.43
CA LYS A 462 17.59 -2.18 -7.15
C LYS A 462 16.29 -1.86 -6.41
N ILE A 463 16.00 -2.60 -5.34
CA ILE A 463 14.83 -2.33 -4.49
C ILE A 463 15.26 -1.45 -3.33
N LEU A 464 14.57 -0.31 -3.17
CA LEU A 464 14.72 0.59 -2.05
C LEU A 464 13.52 0.43 -1.12
N LEU A 465 13.76 0.02 0.12
CA LEU A 465 12.75 -0.06 1.16
C LEU A 465 12.60 1.31 1.82
N VAL A 466 11.45 1.95 1.60
CA VAL A 466 11.14 3.27 2.15
C VAL A 466 10.30 3.10 3.40
N THR A 467 10.73 3.73 4.50
CA THR A 467 10.03 3.71 5.78
C THR A 467 10.05 5.07 6.47
N LEU A 468 9.21 5.26 7.48
CA LEU A 468 9.32 6.35 8.44
C LEU A 468 10.15 5.89 9.65
N PRO A 469 10.78 6.80 10.42
CA PRO A 469 11.53 6.48 11.63
C PRO A 469 10.61 6.17 12.83
N GLU A 470 9.59 5.34 12.59
CA GLU A 470 8.59 4.95 13.58
C GLU A 470 8.53 3.42 13.70
N THR A 471 8.17 2.91 14.88
CA THR A 471 8.21 1.47 15.18
C THR A 471 7.40 0.64 14.18
N THR A 472 6.14 1.02 13.94
CA THR A 472 5.24 0.26 13.06
C THR A 472 5.71 0.25 11.60
N PRO A 473 6.00 1.39 10.93
CA PRO A 473 6.51 1.40 9.56
C PRO A 473 7.83 0.61 9.39
N VAL A 474 8.71 0.64 10.38
CA VAL A 474 9.98 -0.12 10.35
C VAL A 474 9.72 -1.62 10.46
N LEU A 475 8.82 -2.07 11.33
CA LEU A 475 8.46 -3.49 11.45
C LEU A 475 7.81 -4.01 10.18
N GLU A 476 6.92 -3.24 9.56
CA GLU A 476 6.28 -3.59 8.30
C GLU A 476 7.28 -3.67 7.14
N ALA A 477 8.19 -2.69 7.05
CA ALA A 477 9.25 -2.72 6.04
C ALA A 477 10.23 -3.89 6.27
N SER A 478 10.45 -4.29 7.55
CA SER A 478 11.23 -5.48 7.88
C SER A 478 10.54 -6.77 7.46
N GLY A 479 9.22 -6.87 7.66
CA GLY A 479 8.42 -7.99 7.16
C GLY A 479 8.49 -8.09 5.64
N LEU A 480 8.35 -6.95 4.94
CA LEU A 480 8.49 -6.88 3.48
C LEU A 480 9.90 -7.31 3.02
N GLU A 481 10.96 -6.93 3.73
CA GLU A 481 12.32 -7.40 3.44
C GLU A 481 12.41 -8.92 3.52
N ASP A 482 11.83 -9.50 4.58
CA ASP A 482 11.84 -10.96 4.80
C ASP A 482 11.03 -11.69 3.70
N ASP A 483 9.93 -11.11 3.22
CA ASP A 483 9.13 -11.65 2.11
C ASP A 483 9.90 -11.61 0.78
N LEU A 484 10.56 -10.49 0.48
CA LEU A 484 11.41 -10.35 -0.70
C LEU A 484 12.55 -11.36 -0.69
N LYS A 485 13.22 -11.52 0.45
CA LYS A 485 14.30 -12.53 0.61
C LYS A 485 13.80 -13.95 0.41
N ARG A 486 12.59 -14.28 0.89
CA ARG A 486 11.96 -15.59 0.62
C ARG A 486 11.68 -15.80 -0.87
N ALA A 487 11.37 -14.73 -1.61
CA ALA A 487 11.22 -14.77 -3.06
C ALA A 487 12.56 -14.77 -3.82
N GLY A 488 13.71 -14.78 -3.12
CA GLY A 488 15.04 -14.71 -3.72
C GLY A 488 15.41 -13.32 -4.25
N ILE A 489 14.82 -12.27 -3.71
CA ILE A 489 15.06 -10.87 -4.07
C ILE A 489 15.72 -10.17 -2.89
N GLU A 490 16.95 -9.67 -3.07
CA GLU A 490 17.66 -8.93 -2.04
C GLU A 490 17.40 -7.42 -2.18
N PRO A 491 16.81 -6.75 -1.17
CA PRO A 491 16.70 -5.30 -1.16
C PRO A 491 18.06 -4.64 -1.21
N TRP A 492 18.21 -3.64 -2.07
CA TRP A 492 19.49 -2.96 -2.31
C TRP A 492 19.82 -1.92 -1.25
N ALA A 493 18.80 -1.14 -0.80
CA ALA A 493 18.98 -0.09 0.20
C ALA A 493 17.72 0.13 1.03
N TRP A 494 17.90 0.77 2.19
CA TRP A 494 16.83 1.35 2.99
C TRP A 494 16.86 2.87 2.90
N VAL A 495 15.68 3.50 2.91
CA VAL A 495 15.49 4.95 2.97
C VAL A 495 14.56 5.27 4.13
N VAL A 496 15.10 5.87 5.19
CA VAL A 496 14.31 6.40 6.30
C VAL A 496 13.92 7.83 5.96
N ASN A 497 12.64 8.05 5.68
CA ASN A 497 12.11 9.31 5.21
C ASN A 497 11.48 10.13 6.35
N GLN A 498 11.45 11.46 6.21
CA GLN A 498 10.83 12.40 7.16
C GLN A 498 11.41 12.35 8.57
N SER A 499 12.71 12.15 8.73
CA SER A 499 13.36 12.15 10.05
C SER A 499 13.35 13.55 10.68
N LEU A 500 12.82 13.64 11.88
CA LEU A 500 12.84 14.85 12.72
C LEU A 500 14.22 15.06 13.35
N GLU A 501 14.94 13.98 13.67
CA GLU A 501 16.32 14.06 14.18
C GLU A 501 17.22 14.70 13.12
N ALA A 502 17.07 14.31 11.86
CA ALA A 502 17.81 14.91 10.74
C ALA A 502 17.37 16.35 10.42
N ALA A 503 16.13 16.72 10.71
CA ALA A 503 15.58 18.06 10.48
C ALA A 503 16.03 19.12 11.50
N SER A 504 16.60 18.72 12.62
CA SER A 504 17.19 19.62 13.64
C SER A 504 16.22 20.69 14.19
N THR A 505 15.03 20.27 14.63
CA THR A 505 13.99 21.14 15.21
C THR A 505 14.32 21.62 16.62
N THR A 506 13.80 22.79 17.00
CA THR A 506 13.86 23.33 18.39
C THR A 506 12.52 23.18 19.13
N SER A 507 11.45 22.77 18.47
CA SER A 507 10.15 22.52 19.07
C SER A 507 10.22 21.39 20.10
N PRO A 508 9.80 21.59 21.38
CA PRO A 508 9.84 20.54 22.40
C PRO A 508 9.12 19.26 22.00
N LEU A 509 7.94 19.38 21.38
CA LEU A 509 7.17 18.25 20.89
C LEU A 509 7.93 17.47 19.81
N LEU A 510 8.46 18.17 18.79
CA LEU A 510 9.17 17.53 17.68
C LEU A 510 10.51 16.96 18.14
N ARG A 511 11.23 17.61 19.08
CA ARG A 511 12.46 17.06 19.70
C ARG A 511 12.19 15.78 20.48
N HIS A 512 11.09 15.75 21.24
CA HIS A 512 10.71 14.54 21.95
C HIS A 512 10.42 13.41 20.95
N ARG A 513 9.67 13.67 19.86
CA ARG A 513 9.46 12.69 18.80
C ARG A 513 10.75 12.27 18.10
N ALA A 514 11.66 13.22 17.82
CA ALA A 514 13.00 12.92 17.27
C ALA A 514 13.79 11.93 18.15
N SER A 515 13.70 12.08 19.49
CA SER A 515 14.34 11.14 20.42
C SER A 515 13.77 9.71 20.32
N GLN A 516 12.49 9.57 19.93
CA GLN A 516 11.83 8.26 19.72
C GLN A 516 12.25 7.58 18.40
N GLU A 517 12.87 8.31 17.46
CA GLU A 517 13.31 7.75 16.17
C GLU A 517 14.52 6.82 16.31
N ARG A 518 15.34 6.97 17.36
CA ARG A 518 16.62 6.26 17.51
C ARG A 518 16.46 4.74 17.48
N GLY A 519 15.53 4.19 18.26
CA GLY A 519 15.31 2.75 18.30
C GLY A 519 14.90 2.17 16.93
N PRO A 520 13.87 2.71 16.27
CA PRO A 520 13.50 2.32 14.89
C PRO A 520 14.64 2.48 13.87
N VAL A 521 15.39 3.59 13.91
CA VAL A 521 16.52 3.82 13.00
C VAL A 521 17.66 2.83 13.23
N ASP A 522 17.97 2.50 14.50
CA ASP A 522 18.98 1.49 14.83
C ASP A 522 18.54 0.09 14.39
N ALA A 523 17.25 -0.24 14.46
CA ALA A 523 16.72 -1.47 13.90
C ALA A 523 16.94 -1.54 12.37
N VAL A 524 16.69 -0.45 11.66
CA VAL A 524 16.99 -0.36 10.21
C VAL A 524 18.49 -0.51 9.96
N ARG A 525 19.36 0.19 10.71
CA ARG A 525 20.83 0.11 10.58
C ARG A 525 21.35 -1.31 10.74
N SER A 526 20.74 -2.10 11.62
CA SER A 526 21.16 -3.49 11.85
C SER A 526 20.85 -4.42 10.67
N ARG A 527 19.92 -4.05 9.80
CA ARG A 527 19.45 -4.84 8.64
C ARG A 527 20.02 -4.31 7.31
N ALA A 528 20.19 -2.99 7.21
CA ALA A 528 20.52 -2.31 5.97
C ALA A 528 21.99 -2.46 5.58
N HIS A 529 22.27 -2.90 4.33
CA HIS A 529 23.59 -2.80 3.73
C HIS A 529 23.90 -1.38 3.25
N ARG A 530 22.87 -0.65 2.82
CA ARG A 530 22.90 0.75 2.41
C ARG A 530 21.71 1.46 3.05
N LEU A 531 21.96 2.64 3.59
CA LEU A 531 20.97 3.43 4.29
C LEU A 531 21.09 4.89 3.90
N ALA A 532 19.98 5.54 3.56
CA ALA A 532 19.87 6.98 3.53
C ALA A 532 18.82 7.47 4.54
N ILE A 533 19.09 8.61 5.17
CA ILE A 533 18.14 9.29 6.05
C ILE A 533 17.78 10.64 5.43
N VAL A 534 16.49 10.84 5.19
CA VAL A 534 15.93 12.03 4.55
C VAL A 534 15.20 12.87 5.61
N PRO A 535 15.57 14.14 5.83
CA PRO A 535 14.95 14.98 6.84
C PRO A 535 13.50 15.35 6.50
N LEU A 536 12.69 15.59 7.54
CA LEU A 536 11.39 16.25 7.36
C LEU A 536 11.62 17.71 6.95
N LEU A 537 11.00 18.12 5.83
CA LEU A 537 11.18 19.46 5.27
C LEU A 537 10.10 20.44 5.76
N GLU A 538 10.46 21.72 5.84
CA GLU A 538 9.52 22.82 6.07
C GLU A 538 8.47 22.92 4.95
N GLN A 539 8.88 22.67 3.71
CA GLN A 539 8.00 22.72 2.53
C GLN A 539 7.87 21.34 1.90
N GLU A 540 6.69 21.03 1.42
CA GLU A 540 6.48 19.80 0.66
C GLU A 540 7.36 19.78 -0.60
N PRO A 541 8.09 18.68 -0.86
CA PRO A 541 8.98 18.57 -2.02
C PRO A 541 8.18 18.29 -3.30
N ILE A 542 7.44 19.29 -3.78
CA ILE A 542 6.67 19.22 -5.02
C ILE A 542 7.43 19.96 -6.12
N GLY A 543 7.57 19.31 -7.28
CA GLY A 543 8.25 19.83 -8.45
C GLY A 543 9.74 19.54 -8.48
N PRO A 544 10.37 19.68 -9.70
CA PRO A 544 11.72 19.17 -9.94
C PRO A 544 12.80 19.78 -9.05
N GLU A 545 12.71 21.07 -8.77
CA GLU A 545 13.71 21.79 -7.97
C GLU A 545 13.73 21.32 -6.51
N ARG A 546 12.54 21.22 -5.89
CA ARG A 546 12.41 20.80 -4.49
C ARG A 546 12.72 19.31 -4.29
N LEU A 547 12.32 18.47 -5.24
CA LEU A 547 12.67 17.05 -5.24
C LEU A 547 14.18 16.83 -5.40
N ALA A 548 14.85 17.63 -6.22
CA ALA A 548 16.30 17.59 -6.32
C ALA A 548 16.98 18.05 -5.02
N LEU A 549 16.46 19.11 -4.38
CA LEU A 549 16.94 19.57 -3.07
C LEU A 549 16.74 18.52 -1.98
N LEU A 550 15.60 17.83 -1.96
CA LEU A 550 15.34 16.74 -1.01
C LEU A 550 16.44 15.68 -1.07
N ALA A 551 16.85 15.27 -2.27
CA ALA A 551 17.87 14.26 -2.45
C ALA A 551 19.27 14.73 -1.98
N GLN A 552 19.57 16.01 -2.15
CA GLN A 552 20.87 16.60 -1.80
C GLN A 552 21.04 16.93 -0.33
N GLN A 553 19.93 17.08 0.42
CA GLN A 553 20.02 17.41 1.84
C GLN A 553 20.71 16.28 2.61
N SER A 554 21.85 16.65 3.16
CA SER A 554 22.56 15.84 4.17
C SER A 554 22.08 16.24 5.56
N PRO A 555 21.94 15.32 6.50
CA PRO A 555 21.62 15.64 7.88
C PRO A 555 22.55 16.71 8.53
N ALA A 556 23.76 16.95 7.95
CA ALA A 556 24.72 17.94 8.42
C ALA A 556 24.51 19.38 7.86
N GLU A 557 23.73 19.57 6.78
CA GLU A 557 23.65 20.84 6.06
C GLU A 557 22.37 21.66 6.32
N GLY A 558 21.49 21.24 7.20
CA GLY A 558 20.25 21.94 7.56
C GLY A 558 20.41 23.35 8.15
N ARG A 559 21.61 23.93 8.10
CA ARG A 559 21.94 25.27 8.67
C ARG A 559 22.32 26.34 7.66
N LEU A 560 22.32 26.09 6.36
CA LEU A 560 22.92 27.05 5.40
C LEU A 560 22.06 27.40 4.17
N VAL A 561 20.74 27.53 4.27
CA VAL A 561 19.99 28.23 3.21
C VAL A 561 18.90 29.11 3.82
N ALA A 562 19.32 30.11 4.55
CA ALA A 562 18.55 31.33 4.71
C ALA A 562 19.57 32.47 4.60
N VAL A 563 19.70 33.03 3.45
CA VAL A 563 20.08 34.41 3.08
C VAL A 563 20.68 34.41 1.67
N ALA A 564 19.88 34.66 0.68
CA ALA A 564 20.24 35.49 -0.48
C ALA A 564 18.98 35.67 -1.35
N GLY A 565 18.29 36.76 -1.17
CA GLY A 565 17.14 37.13 -2.00
C GLY A 565 16.61 38.49 -1.61
N SER A 566 17.48 39.49 -1.64
CA SER A 566 17.06 40.89 -1.72
C SER A 566 17.99 41.61 -2.68
N VAL A 567 17.53 41.83 -3.87
CA VAL A 567 17.46 43.13 -4.58
C VAL A 567 16.53 42.97 -5.76
#